data_f74715831273fe1fbc3ebfdda3817842
#
_entry.id   f74715831273fe1fbc3ebfdda3817842
#
_cell.length_a   1.000
_cell.length_b   1.000
_cell.length_c   1.000
_cell.angle_alpha   90.00
_cell.angle_beta   90.00
_cell.angle_gamma   90.00
#
_symmetry.space_group_name_H-M   'P 1'
#
loop_
_entity.id
_entity.type
_entity.pdbx_description
1 polymer ?
#
loop_
_entity_poly.entity_id
_entity_poly.type
_entity_poly.pdbx_seq_one_letter_code
_entity_poly.pdbx_strand_id
1 'polypeptide(L)'
;MKFIFIFIVFINSLNAMNCSDYKEFKLFNGHYYTVSVNKLTFESAKQIAKNNGGYLAIPNSASENNFIKSLIGGGSIGWIGIEDPNKIQNFCYGSNCFYDSSRFRDVKGNSLLYKNFSINQPDNLVKEYDVVEGKQKVSPLGEHWVAMDGNNGKWFDDGNHADEYNNPVK
;
A
#
# COMPACT_ATOMS: atom_id res chain seq x y z
N MET A 1 0.15 -6.89 12.74
CA MET A 1 -0.56 -6.63 11.47
C MET A 1 0.29 -7.16 10.33
N LYS A 2 -0.26 -7.91 9.37
CA LYS A 2 0.51 -8.44 8.23
C LYS A 2 0.29 -7.54 7.04
N PHE A 3 1.32 -6.89 6.52
CA PHE A 3 1.26 -6.18 5.24
C PHE A 3 1.52 -7.16 4.10
N ILE A 4 0.63 -7.17 3.15
CA ILE A 4 0.65 -8.05 1.98
C ILE A 4 0.53 -7.13 0.77
N PHE A 5 1.30 -7.33 -0.30
CA PHE A 5 1.09 -6.61 -1.54
C PHE A 5 0.62 -7.51 -2.63
N ILE A 6 -0.05 -6.85 -3.54
CA ILE A 6 -0.60 -7.44 -4.73
C ILE A 6 -0.02 -6.69 -5.90
N PHE A 7 0.53 -7.38 -6.86
CA PHE A 7 0.98 -6.78 -8.10
C PHE A 7 0.43 -7.52 -9.31
N ILE A 8 0.32 -6.79 -10.40
CA ILE A 8 -0.13 -7.30 -11.68
C ILE A 8 1.11 -7.64 -12.51
N VAL A 9 1.19 -8.84 -13.04
CA VAL A 9 2.28 -9.28 -13.91
C VAL A 9 1.81 -9.33 -15.35
N PHE A 10 2.49 -8.63 -16.24
CA PHE A 10 2.41 -8.87 -17.67
C PHE A 10 3.40 -9.96 -18.06
N ILE A 11 2.92 -11.12 -18.43
CA ILE A 11 3.78 -12.23 -18.87
C ILE A 11 4.28 -11.93 -20.28
N ASN A 12 5.34 -11.15 -20.42
CA ASN A 12 6.08 -11.04 -21.68
C ASN A 12 7.59 -11.33 -21.54
N SER A 13 8.08 -11.69 -20.37
CA SER A 13 9.44 -12.20 -20.19
C SER A 13 9.52 -13.04 -18.93
N LEU A 14 9.67 -14.33 -19.11
CA LEU A 14 10.04 -15.31 -18.08
C LEU A 14 11.50 -15.09 -17.63
N ASN A 15 11.81 -13.96 -17.03
CA ASN A 15 12.99 -13.87 -16.21
C ASN A 15 12.61 -14.38 -14.82
N ALA A 16 13.30 -15.43 -14.38
CA ALA A 16 13.02 -16.24 -13.21
C ALA A 16 12.44 -15.46 -12.00
N MET A 17 11.12 -15.37 -11.95
CA MET A 17 10.44 -15.02 -10.70
C MET A 17 10.76 -16.10 -9.68
N ASN A 18 11.27 -15.72 -8.53
CA ASN A 18 11.39 -16.68 -7.44
C ASN A 18 9.99 -16.95 -6.88
N CYS A 19 9.34 -18.00 -7.37
CA CYS A 19 7.95 -18.34 -7.05
C CYS A 19 7.71 -18.56 -5.54
N SER A 20 8.78 -18.78 -4.76
CA SER A 20 8.69 -18.95 -3.30
C SER A 20 8.25 -17.69 -2.53
N ASP A 21 8.43 -16.52 -3.14
CA ASP A 21 8.15 -15.25 -2.48
C ASP A 21 6.70 -14.78 -2.64
N TYR A 22 5.91 -15.55 -3.41
CA TYR A 22 4.54 -15.19 -3.76
C TYR A 22 3.56 -16.31 -3.51
N LYS A 23 2.31 -15.95 -3.21
CA LYS A 23 1.19 -16.89 -3.24
C LYS A 23 0.82 -17.24 -4.69
N GLU A 24 -0.11 -18.17 -4.82
CA GLU A 24 -0.65 -18.56 -6.12
C GLU A 24 -1.19 -17.37 -6.92
N PHE A 25 -0.89 -17.32 -8.22
CA PHE A 25 -1.43 -16.32 -9.12
C PHE A 25 -2.90 -16.56 -9.43
N LYS A 26 -3.69 -15.50 -9.39
CA LYS A 26 -5.11 -15.52 -9.72
C LYS A 26 -5.39 -14.62 -10.90
N LEU A 27 -6.15 -15.11 -11.86
CA LEU A 27 -6.58 -14.36 -13.04
C LEU A 27 -7.87 -13.59 -12.73
N PHE A 28 -7.89 -12.30 -13.07
CA PHE A 28 -9.09 -11.46 -13.00
C PHE A 28 -9.03 -10.41 -14.11
N ASN A 29 -10.10 -10.32 -14.91
CA ASN A 29 -10.23 -9.37 -16.04
C ASN A 29 -8.99 -9.34 -16.97
N GLY A 30 -8.40 -10.49 -17.26
CA GLY A 30 -7.25 -10.59 -18.16
C GLY A 30 -5.90 -10.24 -17.53
N HIS A 31 -5.84 -9.96 -16.23
CA HIS A 31 -4.61 -9.68 -15.48
C HIS A 31 -4.37 -10.74 -14.41
N TYR A 32 -3.10 -11.05 -14.19
CA TYR A 32 -2.70 -11.95 -13.12
C TYR A 32 -2.31 -11.16 -11.88
N TYR A 33 -2.81 -11.59 -10.73
CA TYR A 33 -2.56 -11.02 -9.42
C TYR A 33 -1.95 -12.04 -8.49
N THR A 34 -1.07 -11.61 -7.64
CA THR A 34 -0.54 -12.42 -6.54
C THR A 34 -0.28 -11.56 -5.31
N VAL A 35 -0.01 -12.20 -4.20
CA VAL A 35 0.27 -11.57 -2.92
C VAL A 35 1.63 -12.07 -2.44
N SER A 36 2.48 -11.18 -1.95
CA SER A 36 3.75 -11.61 -1.36
C SER A 36 3.54 -12.47 -0.12
N VAL A 37 4.45 -13.37 0.12
CA VAL A 37 4.53 -14.15 1.36
C VAL A 37 5.10 -13.30 2.48
N ASN A 38 6.08 -12.45 2.16
CA ASN A 38 6.77 -11.60 3.11
C ASN A 38 6.08 -10.24 3.28
N LYS A 39 6.23 -9.67 4.46
CA LYS A 39 5.88 -8.27 4.73
C LYS A 39 6.99 -7.38 4.18
N LEU A 40 6.64 -6.31 3.51
CA LEU A 40 7.58 -5.35 2.91
C LEU A 40 7.07 -3.94 3.13
N THR A 41 7.96 -2.97 3.00
CA THR A 41 7.58 -1.56 2.90
C THR A 41 6.92 -1.31 1.55
N PHE A 42 6.20 -0.21 1.42
CA PHE A 42 5.61 0.18 0.14
C PHE A 42 6.68 0.28 -0.96
N GLU A 43 7.77 0.97 -0.69
CA GLU A 43 8.82 1.19 -1.69
C GLU A 43 9.51 -0.13 -2.08
N SER A 44 9.78 -1.01 -1.12
CA SER A 44 10.32 -2.35 -1.42
C SER A 44 9.35 -3.16 -2.27
N ALA A 45 8.07 -3.14 -1.94
CA ALA A 45 7.02 -3.82 -2.67
C ALA A 45 6.89 -3.31 -4.11
N LYS A 46 6.87 -1.99 -4.28
CA LYS A 46 6.82 -1.31 -5.57
C LYS A 46 8.02 -1.68 -6.43
N GLN A 47 9.22 -1.67 -5.85
CA GLN A 47 10.46 -2.03 -6.57
C GLN A 47 10.48 -3.51 -6.97
N ILE A 48 10.06 -4.41 -6.08
CA ILE A 48 9.98 -5.85 -6.37
C ILE A 48 8.96 -6.10 -7.48
N ALA A 49 7.77 -5.50 -7.41
CA ALA A 49 6.78 -5.62 -8.46
C ALA A 49 7.34 -5.17 -9.82
N LYS A 50 8.03 -4.03 -9.85
CA LYS A 50 8.66 -3.49 -11.06
C LYS A 50 9.76 -4.41 -11.60
N ASN A 51 10.61 -4.96 -10.75
CA ASN A 51 11.69 -5.87 -11.14
C ASN A 51 11.16 -7.16 -11.76
N ASN A 52 9.94 -7.56 -11.38
CA ASN A 52 9.24 -8.73 -11.92
C ASN A 52 8.32 -8.40 -13.11
N GLY A 53 8.46 -7.21 -13.71
CA GLY A 53 7.68 -6.81 -14.88
C GLY A 53 6.23 -6.42 -14.60
N GLY A 54 5.90 -6.18 -13.34
CA GLY A 54 4.56 -5.80 -12.91
C GLY A 54 4.52 -4.47 -12.14
N TYR A 55 3.47 -4.28 -11.37
CA TYR A 55 3.28 -3.11 -10.50
C TYR A 55 2.32 -3.47 -9.36
N LEU A 56 2.33 -2.69 -8.28
CA LEU A 56 1.35 -2.83 -7.20
C LEU A 56 -0.07 -2.68 -7.75
N ALA A 57 -0.98 -3.54 -7.33
CA ALA A 57 -2.34 -3.57 -7.85
C ALA A 57 -3.05 -2.22 -7.64
N ILE A 58 -3.66 -1.72 -8.72
CA ILE A 58 -4.39 -0.46 -8.75
C ILE A 58 -5.88 -0.78 -8.90
N PRO A 59 -6.70 -0.66 -7.85
CA PRO A 59 -8.14 -0.91 -7.98
C PRO A 59 -8.79 0.18 -8.84
N ASN A 60 -9.33 -0.19 -10.02
CA ASN A 60 -9.97 0.73 -10.95
C ASN A 60 -11.50 0.63 -10.94
N SER A 61 -12.05 -0.30 -10.17
CA SER A 61 -13.49 -0.51 -10.03
C SER A 61 -13.82 -1.18 -8.70
N ALA A 62 -15.08 -1.14 -8.30
CA ALA A 62 -15.56 -1.84 -7.10
C ALA A 62 -15.37 -3.36 -7.20
N SER A 63 -15.52 -3.95 -8.38
CA SER A 63 -15.30 -5.39 -8.61
C SER A 63 -13.84 -5.77 -8.44
N GLU A 64 -12.91 -4.98 -9.00
CA GLU A 64 -11.48 -5.20 -8.85
C GLU A 64 -11.03 -4.97 -7.40
N ASN A 65 -11.56 -3.94 -6.74
CA ASN A 65 -11.31 -3.70 -5.32
C ASN A 65 -11.73 -4.89 -4.45
N ASN A 66 -12.91 -5.45 -4.68
CA ASN A 66 -13.38 -6.62 -3.96
C ASN A 66 -12.54 -7.88 -4.25
N PHE A 67 -12.09 -8.03 -5.48
CA PHE A 67 -11.19 -9.12 -5.85
C PHE A 67 -9.84 -8.98 -5.10
N ILE A 68 -9.21 -7.80 -5.14
CA ILE A 68 -7.95 -7.51 -4.44
C ILE A 68 -8.12 -7.72 -2.92
N LYS A 69 -9.22 -7.23 -2.34
CA LYS A 69 -9.56 -7.49 -0.94
C LYS A 69 -9.55 -8.99 -0.61
N SER A 70 -10.15 -9.81 -1.49
CA SER A 70 -10.21 -11.27 -1.29
C SER A 70 -8.83 -11.93 -1.28
N LEU A 71 -7.89 -11.40 -2.03
CA LEU A 71 -6.50 -11.89 -2.06
C LEU A 71 -5.72 -11.51 -0.81
N ILE A 72 -5.92 -10.30 -0.30
CA ILE A 72 -5.32 -9.84 0.96
C ILE A 72 -5.82 -10.72 2.11
N GLY A 73 -7.13 -10.94 2.17
CA GLY A 73 -7.78 -11.75 3.20
C GLY A 73 -8.00 -11.03 4.51
N GLY A 74 -9.02 -11.46 5.26
CA GLY A 74 -9.37 -10.87 6.54
C GLY A 74 -8.24 -10.90 7.57
N GLY A 75 -8.16 -9.87 8.40
CA GLY A 75 -7.13 -9.70 9.42
C GLY A 75 -5.76 -9.26 8.89
N SER A 76 -5.66 -8.96 7.60
CA SER A 76 -4.44 -8.48 6.96
C SER A 76 -4.64 -7.11 6.31
N ILE A 77 -3.54 -6.41 6.07
CA ILE A 77 -3.49 -5.15 5.33
C ILE A 77 -2.54 -5.36 4.16
N GLY A 78 -2.89 -4.79 3.01
CA GLY A 78 -2.07 -4.88 1.81
C GLY A 78 -1.79 -3.51 1.21
N TRP A 79 -0.54 -3.26 0.82
CA TRP A 79 -0.22 -2.11 -0.02
C TRP A 79 -0.90 -2.22 -1.38
N ILE A 80 -1.54 -1.16 -1.83
CA ILE A 80 -2.06 -1.03 -3.19
C ILE A 80 -1.26 0.04 -3.95
N GLY A 81 -1.31 0.01 -5.26
CA GLY A 81 -0.49 0.84 -6.13
C GLY A 81 -0.93 2.31 -6.19
N ILE A 82 -1.06 2.96 -5.04
CA ILE A 82 -1.52 4.34 -4.91
C ILE A 82 -0.59 5.06 -3.92
N GLU A 83 -0.09 6.23 -4.32
CA GLU A 83 0.84 7.05 -3.53
C GLU A 83 0.60 8.55 -3.74
N ASP A 84 1.04 9.37 -2.80
CA ASP A 84 1.24 10.81 -3.01
C ASP A 84 2.64 11.05 -3.57
N PRO A 85 2.79 11.33 -4.87
CA PRO A 85 4.10 11.48 -5.48
C PRO A 85 4.86 12.72 -5.00
N ASN A 86 4.16 13.71 -4.47
CA ASN A 86 4.76 14.96 -4.00
C ASN A 86 5.22 14.88 -2.55
N LYS A 87 4.80 13.85 -1.81
CA LYS A 87 5.11 13.65 -0.39
C LYS A 87 4.95 14.95 0.41
N ILE A 88 3.80 15.60 0.24
CA ILE A 88 3.54 16.91 0.84
C ILE A 88 3.51 16.77 2.36
N GLN A 89 4.49 17.40 3.01
CA GLN A 89 4.64 17.40 4.46
C GLN A 89 3.74 18.46 5.13
N ASN A 90 2.49 18.54 4.76
CA ASN A 90 1.55 19.36 5.50
C ASN A 90 1.07 18.57 6.72
N PHE A 91 1.80 18.70 7.79
CA PHE A 91 1.46 18.06 9.06
C PHE A 91 0.13 18.59 9.55
N CYS A 92 -0.77 17.70 9.83
CA CYS A 92 -2.01 18.01 10.48
C CYS A 92 -2.02 17.42 11.89
N TYR A 93 -2.33 18.27 12.86
CA TYR A 93 -2.51 17.87 14.25
C TYR A 93 -4.00 17.98 14.62
N GLY A 94 -4.58 16.86 15.06
CA GLY A 94 -5.93 16.85 15.62
C GLY A 94 -7.05 16.53 14.61
N SER A 95 -8.30 16.65 15.05
CA SER A 95 -9.51 16.15 14.39
C SER A 95 -9.98 16.89 13.14
N ASN A 96 -9.26 17.91 12.69
CA ASN A 96 -9.67 18.75 11.54
C ASN A 96 -8.81 18.53 10.29
N CYS A 97 -8.16 17.39 10.20
CA CYS A 97 -7.30 17.06 9.08
C CYS A 97 -8.13 16.48 7.94
N PHE A 98 -8.57 17.32 7.03
CA PHE A 98 -9.20 16.88 5.79
C PHE A 98 -8.18 16.93 4.67
N TYR A 99 -7.78 15.77 4.20
CA TYR A 99 -6.90 15.67 3.05
C TYR A 99 -7.70 15.42 1.79
N ASP A 100 -7.40 16.23 0.80
CA ASP A 100 -7.92 16.01 -0.53
C ASP A 100 -7.26 14.78 -1.17
N SER A 101 -8.07 13.73 -1.38
CA SER A 101 -7.63 12.53 -2.08
C SER A 101 -7.20 12.81 -3.54
N SER A 102 -7.37 14.03 -4.05
CA SER A 102 -6.95 14.42 -5.39
C SER A 102 -5.43 14.49 -5.56
N ARG A 103 -4.68 14.58 -4.49
CA ARG A 103 -3.21 14.56 -4.51
C ARG A 103 -2.65 13.16 -4.84
N PHE A 104 -3.39 12.10 -4.52
CA PHE A 104 -2.96 10.74 -4.77
C PHE A 104 -3.01 10.37 -6.25
N ARG A 105 -2.02 9.60 -6.67
CA ARG A 105 -1.88 9.04 -8.01
C ARG A 105 -1.66 7.54 -7.91
N ASP A 106 -1.96 6.84 -8.99
CA ASP A 106 -1.50 5.47 -9.11
C ASP A 106 0.03 5.44 -9.32
N VAL A 107 0.65 4.29 -9.08
CA VAL A 107 2.12 4.11 -9.25
C VAL A 107 2.61 4.27 -10.69
N LYS A 108 1.71 4.52 -11.64
CA LYS A 108 2.01 4.90 -13.04
C LYS A 108 1.91 6.40 -13.27
N GLY A 109 1.52 7.18 -12.24
CA GLY A 109 1.36 8.63 -12.29
C GLY A 109 -0.02 9.13 -12.73
N ASN A 110 -1.01 8.26 -12.94
CA ASN A 110 -2.34 8.66 -13.40
C ASN A 110 -3.24 9.08 -12.23
N SER A 111 -4.24 9.91 -12.53
CA SER A 111 -5.32 10.20 -11.59
C SER A 111 -6.15 8.95 -11.29
N LEU A 112 -6.64 8.82 -10.05
CA LEU A 112 -7.42 7.67 -9.63
C LEU A 112 -8.80 7.67 -10.29
N LEU A 113 -9.12 6.62 -11.04
CA LEU A 113 -10.43 6.42 -11.67
C LEU A 113 -11.49 5.95 -10.66
N TYR A 114 -11.06 5.24 -9.64
CA TYR A 114 -11.89 4.71 -8.57
C TYR A 114 -11.25 5.05 -7.22
N LYS A 115 -12.06 5.30 -6.20
CA LYS A 115 -11.61 5.60 -4.84
C LYS A 115 -12.51 4.88 -3.85
N ASN A 116 -11.90 4.32 -2.79
CA ASN A 116 -12.63 3.63 -1.74
C ASN A 116 -12.04 3.89 -0.35
N PHE A 117 -11.58 5.13 -0.12
CA PHE A 117 -11.05 5.52 1.18
C PHE A 117 -12.08 5.30 2.30
N SER A 118 -11.59 4.95 3.48
CA SER A 118 -12.37 4.93 4.70
C SER A 118 -12.91 6.33 5.04
N ILE A 119 -13.88 6.39 5.92
CA ILE A 119 -14.32 7.67 6.48
C ILE A 119 -13.13 8.35 7.19
N ASN A 120 -12.97 9.65 7.00
CA ASN A 120 -11.85 10.46 7.49
C ASN A 120 -10.47 10.07 6.95
N GLN A 121 -10.43 9.38 5.79
CA GLN A 121 -9.20 9.05 5.09
C GLN A 121 -9.20 9.63 3.65
N PRO A 122 -8.06 10.02 3.09
CA PRO A 122 -6.72 10.03 3.67
C PRO A 122 -6.55 11.16 4.67
N ASP A 123 -5.81 10.99 5.78
CA ASP A 123 -5.68 11.99 6.83
C ASP A 123 -4.24 12.49 7.08
N ASN A 124 -3.24 11.87 6.45
CA ASN A 124 -1.82 12.19 6.59
C ASN A 124 -1.39 12.36 8.05
N LEU A 125 -1.91 11.48 8.90
CA LEU A 125 -1.73 11.58 10.34
C LEU A 125 -0.25 11.41 10.70
N VAL A 126 0.33 12.44 11.27
CA VAL A 126 1.63 12.31 11.93
C VAL A 126 1.38 11.73 13.32
N LYS A 127 1.58 10.44 13.45
CA LYS A 127 1.57 9.81 14.78
C LYS A 127 2.81 10.28 15.53
N GLU A 128 2.61 10.99 16.65
CA GLU A 128 3.67 11.16 17.62
C GLU A 128 4.02 9.77 18.16
N TYR A 129 5.18 9.27 17.78
CA TYR A 129 5.68 8.03 18.33
C TYR A 129 6.39 8.24 19.64
N ASP A 130 6.21 7.26 20.51
CA ASP A 130 6.67 7.14 21.85
C ASP A 130 8.03 7.79 22.11
N VAL A 131 8.08 8.55 23.19
CA VAL A 131 9.29 9.06 23.78
C VAL A 131 10.11 7.86 24.29
N VAL A 132 10.93 7.29 23.43
CA VAL A 132 11.95 6.35 23.86
C VAL A 132 13.20 7.16 24.19
N GLU A 133 13.62 7.12 25.45
CA GLU A 133 14.81 7.79 25.97
C GLU A 133 14.82 9.33 25.86
N GLY A 134 13.64 9.98 26.00
CA GLY A 134 13.55 11.44 26.03
C GLY A 134 13.75 12.13 24.68
N LYS A 135 13.76 11.40 23.57
CA LYS A 135 13.80 11.92 22.21
C LYS A 135 12.52 11.60 21.45
N GLN A 136 11.78 12.61 21.05
CA GLN A 136 10.66 12.48 20.12
C GLN A 136 11.20 12.00 18.76
N LYS A 137 10.90 10.76 18.39
CA LYS A 137 11.01 10.32 17.01
C LYS A 137 9.70 10.67 16.31
N VAL A 138 9.66 11.82 15.70
CA VAL A 138 8.63 12.17 14.74
C VAL A 138 8.98 11.45 13.45
N SER A 139 8.04 10.67 12.89
CA SER A 139 8.19 10.26 11.49
C SER A 139 8.15 11.53 10.64
N PRO A 140 9.24 11.95 10.03
CA PRO A 140 9.29 13.26 9.36
C PRO A 140 8.54 13.28 8.03
N LEU A 141 7.89 12.19 7.65
CA LEU A 141 7.46 11.98 6.27
C LEU A 141 5.94 11.92 6.06
N GLY A 142 5.11 11.94 7.12
CA GLY A 142 3.65 11.80 6.98
C GLY A 142 3.22 10.48 6.31
N GLU A 143 1.95 10.38 5.99
CA GLU A 143 1.32 9.20 5.37
C GLU A 143 1.13 9.44 3.87
N HIS A 144 1.97 8.81 3.05
CA HIS A 144 2.04 9.08 1.60
C HIS A 144 1.70 7.87 0.74
N TRP A 145 1.46 6.72 1.35
CA TRP A 145 1.20 5.47 0.67
C TRP A 145 -0.14 4.90 1.08
N VAL A 146 -0.80 4.23 0.17
CA VAL A 146 -2.15 3.74 0.44
C VAL A 146 -2.16 2.24 0.67
N ALA A 147 -2.79 1.85 1.76
CA ALA A 147 -3.06 0.47 2.09
C ALA A 147 -4.56 0.16 2.03
N MET A 148 -4.89 -1.11 1.83
CA MET A 148 -6.25 -1.64 1.85
C MET A 148 -6.44 -2.59 3.03
N ASP A 149 -7.51 -2.42 3.77
CA ASP A 149 -7.95 -3.35 4.80
C ASP A 149 -8.60 -4.59 4.14
N GLY A 150 -8.03 -5.75 4.38
CA GLY A 150 -8.53 -7.02 3.84
C GLY A 150 -9.86 -7.48 4.42
N ASN A 151 -10.36 -6.88 5.50
CA ASN A 151 -11.68 -7.19 6.04
C ASN A 151 -12.80 -6.52 5.24
N ASN A 152 -12.64 -5.23 4.93
CA ASN A 152 -13.72 -4.41 4.36
C ASN A 152 -13.39 -3.83 2.97
N GLY A 153 -12.11 -3.87 2.55
CA GLY A 153 -11.64 -3.33 1.27
C GLY A 153 -11.53 -1.81 1.24
N LYS A 154 -11.65 -1.15 2.39
CA LYS A 154 -11.46 0.29 2.50
C LYS A 154 -9.99 0.64 2.51
N TRP A 155 -9.70 1.86 2.03
CA TRP A 155 -8.34 2.37 1.90
C TRP A 155 -8.04 3.39 2.99
N PHE A 156 -6.79 3.46 3.36
CA PHE A 156 -6.24 4.51 4.23
C PHE A 156 -4.82 4.83 3.79
N ASP A 157 -4.40 6.06 3.99
CA ASP A 157 -3.01 6.40 3.85
C ASP A 157 -2.23 5.92 5.08
N ASP A 158 -0.98 5.59 4.87
CA ASP A 158 -0.08 5.15 5.94
C ASP A 158 1.34 5.66 5.66
N GLY A 159 2.13 5.76 6.72
CA GLY A 159 3.54 6.03 6.65
C GLY A 159 4.34 4.77 6.31
N ASN A 160 5.62 4.94 6.05
CA ASN A 160 6.52 3.81 5.79
C ASN A 160 6.89 3.06 7.09
N HIS A 161 5.90 2.92 7.99
CA HIS A 161 6.10 2.37 9.33
C HIS A 161 6.37 0.87 9.35
N ALA A 162 6.15 0.18 8.24
CA ALA A 162 6.43 -1.25 8.15
C ALA A 162 7.89 -1.57 8.52
N ASP A 163 8.81 -0.64 8.28
CA ASP A 163 10.22 -0.79 8.64
C ASP A 163 10.46 -0.62 10.14
N GLU A 164 9.74 0.25 10.80
CA GLU A 164 9.94 0.54 12.21
C GLU A 164 9.26 -0.48 13.13
N TYR A 165 8.10 -1.02 12.72
CA TYR A 165 7.33 -1.96 13.52
C TYR A 165 7.59 -3.43 13.23
N ASN A 166 8.15 -3.76 12.08
CA ASN A 166 8.33 -5.14 11.64
C ASN A 166 9.79 -5.53 11.41
N ASN A 167 10.71 -4.73 11.92
CA ASN A 167 12.05 -5.20 12.08
C ASN A 167 12.16 -6.00 13.40
N PRO A 168 11.98 -7.32 13.39
CA PRO A 168 12.86 -8.10 14.19
C PRO A 168 14.19 -7.99 13.47
N VAL A 169 14.97 -6.95 13.80
CA VAL A 169 16.37 -6.97 13.54
C VAL A 169 16.90 -8.18 14.29
N LYS A 170 17.15 -9.24 13.55
CA LYS A 170 18.25 -10.18 13.75
C LYS A 170 18.47 -10.91 12.46
#